data_e30e70c0959d756a11042487cb7e7e23
#
_entry.id   e30e70c0959d756a11042487cb7e7e23
#
_cell.length_a   1.000
_cell.length_b   1.000
_cell.length_c   1.000
_cell.angle_alpha   90.00
_cell.angle_beta   90.00
_cell.angle_gamma   90.00
#
_symmetry.space_group_name_H-M   'P 1'
#
loop_
_entity.id
_entity.type
_entity.pdbx_description
1 polymer ?
#
loop_
_entity_poly.entity_id
_entity_poly.type
_entity_poly.pdbx_seq_one_letter_code
_entity_poly.pdbx_strand_id
1 'polypeptide(L)'
;MSGRKKIGFILIALLYACSGGSGSEDPEPTPEPTPEPVRKEIKMLFGVQDIARATDATFEAGDKIGLYVVNYDGQQAGDLQNTGNHVNNMRFVYNSSWTPDQTIYWKDDETKADFYAYYPYSGSVSVSGHVFNVKADQASVDNYKASDFLWGKTSGVSPTEQAVNITLNHVFSCAQVKVEPGNGFTQAALDEAAIQVKFNHVRLAASINLATGEVEAVNEEQSIILGKNDGLYRALVVPQSISETDLLVVNVNGKDYTLKKGHTFEKNKRYTFTVKVNKTSNGINVNIGQWDDDGVDYGGVAE
;
A
#
# COMPACT_ATOMS: atom_id res chain seq x y z
N MET A 1 -46.30 -14.95 51.73
CA MET A 1 -47.69 -15.37 51.45
C MET A 1 -47.69 -15.67 49.92
N SER A 2 -47.51 -16.87 49.60
CA SER A 2 -48.41 -18.01 49.37
C SER A 2 -49.24 -17.84 48.07
N GLY A 3 -49.11 -18.77 47.21
CA GLY A 3 -49.97 -18.97 46.02
C GLY A 3 -49.44 -19.90 44.95
N ARG A 4 -49.06 -21.14 45.29
CA ARG A 4 -48.87 -22.22 44.29
C ARG A 4 -50.26 -22.66 43.80
N LYS A 5 -50.52 -22.70 42.52
CA LYS A 5 -51.61 -23.48 41.92
C LYS A 5 -51.01 -24.58 41.05
N LYS A 6 -51.19 -25.82 41.51
CA LYS A 6 -51.04 -27.06 40.74
C LYS A 6 -52.31 -27.25 39.92
N ILE A 7 -52.17 -27.60 38.64
CA ILE A 7 -53.25 -28.14 37.79
C ILE A 7 -52.84 -29.53 37.35
N GLY A 8 -53.72 -30.47 37.65
CA GLY A 8 -53.48 -31.91 37.54
C GLY A 8 -53.63 -32.44 36.08
N PHE A 9 -52.97 -33.55 35.91
CA PHE A 9 -53.12 -34.42 34.76
C PHE A 9 -54.45 -35.18 34.85
N ILE A 10 -55.21 -35.19 33.74
CA ILE A 10 -56.25 -36.17 33.50
C ILE A 10 -55.79 -37.05 32.37
N LEU A 11 -55.54 -38.30 32.73
CA LEU A 11 -55.24 -39.42 31.84
C LEU A 11 -56.59 -39.99 31.39
N ILE A 12 -56.94 -39.91 30.10
CA ILE A 12 -58.09 -40.69 29.55
C ILE A 12 -57.48 -41.72 28.62
N ALA A 13 -57.48 -42.95 29.04
CA ALA A 13 -57.22 -44.14 28.24
C ALA A 13 -58.49 -44.52 27.47
N LEU A 14 -58.44 -44.49 26.16
CA LEU A 14 -59.44 -45.11 25.29
C LEU A 14 -58.77 -46.21 24.47
N LEU A 15 -59.12 -47.44 24.87
CA LEU A 15 -58.88 -48.66 24.09
C LEU A 15 -59.88 -48.69 22.91
N TYR A 16 -59.34 -48.76 21.68
CA TYR A 16 -60.11 -49.21 20.54
C TYR A 16 -59.39 -50.33 19.82
N ALA A 17 -60.15 -51.34 19.52
CA ALA A 17 -59.72 -52.61 19.00
C ALA A 17 -59.38 -52.57 17.50
N CYS A 18 -58.52 -53.47 17.08
CA CYS A 18 -58.12 -53.83 15.75
C CYS A 18 -59.27 -53.95 14.74
N SER A 19 -59.07 -53.34 13.56
CA SER A 19 -59.57 -53.89 12.32
C SER A 19 -58.52 -53.62 11.24
N GLY A 20 -58.04 -54.68 10.59
CA GLY A 20 -56.96 -54.62 9.58
C GLY A 20 -57.40 -53.89 8.32
N GLY A 21 -56.51 -53.08 7.83
CA GLY A 21 -56.53 -52.47 6.50
C GLY A 21 -55.08 -52.21 6.10
N SER A 22 -54.58 -52.97 5.11
CA SER A 22 -53.30 -52.74 4.47
C SER A 22 -53.40 -51.47 3.64
N GLY A 23 -53.06 -50.31 4.24
CA GLY A 23 -52.78 -49.08 3.53
C GLY A 23 -51.28 -48.89 3.45
N SER A 24 -50.74 -48.90 2.25
CA SER A 24 -49.38 -48.47 1.98
C SER A 24 -49.34 -46.96 2.29
N GLU A 25 -48.74 -46.60 3.44
CA GLU A 25 -48.37 -45.19 3.67
C GLU A 25 -47.26 -44.86 2.70
N ASP A 26 -47.55 -44.01 1.71
CA ASP A 26 -46.53 -43.36 0.90
C ASP A 26 -45.65 -42.54 1.87
N PRO A 27 -44.30 -42.68 1.77
CA PRO A 27 -43.42 -41.87 2.58
C PRO A 27 -43.64 -40.41 2.28
N GLU A 28 -43.89 -39.61 3.33
CA GLU A 28 -43.93 -38.13 3.20
C GLU A 28 -42.74 -37.64 2.39
N PRO A 29 -42.94 -36.73 1.39
CA PRO A 29 -41.84 -36.23 0.59
C PRO A 29 -40.86 -35.52 1.52
N THR A 30 -39.62 -36.02 1.52
CA THR A 30 -38.50 -35.33 2.22
C THR A 30 -38.47 -33.89 1.69
N PRO A 31 -38.49 -32.85 2.55
CA PRO A 31 -38.43 -31.46 2.07
C PRO A 31 -37.17 -31.30 1.24
N GLU A 32 -37.35 -30.81 0.01
CA GLU A 32 -36.21 -30.43 -0.84
C GLU A 32 -35.34 -29.41 -0.08
N PRO A 33 -33.99 -29.57 -0.08
CA PRO A 33 -33.12 -28.63 0.55
C PRO A 33 -33.38 -27.23 -0.07
N THR A 34 -33.72 -26.28 0.76
CA THR A 34 -33.89 -24.86 0.34
C THR A 34 -32.58 -24.43 -0.31
N PRO A 35 -32.57 -23.96 -1.57
CA PRO A 35 -31.35 -23.56 -2.24
C PRO A 35 -30.66 -22.48 -1.40
N GLU A 36 -29.39 -22.67 -1.08
CA GLU A 36 -28.60 -21.63 -0.42
C GLU A 36 -28.63 -20.35 -1.27
N PRO A 37 -28.79 -19.16 -0.67
CA PRO A 37 -28.79 -17.92 -1.42
C PRO A 37 -27.46 -17.78 -2.18
N VAL A 38 -27.53 -17.56 -3.48
CA VAL A 38 -26.36 -17.34 -4.34
C VAL A 38 -25.71 -16.02 -3.87
N ARG A 39 -24.57 -16.15 -3.21
CA ARG A 39 -23.80 -14.98 -2.74
C ARG A 39 -23.09 -14.32 -3.93
N LYS A 40 -23.21 -13.00 -4.04
CA LYS A 40 -22.52 -12.20 -5.06
C LYS A 40 -21.03 -12.12 -4.74
N GLU A 41 -20.17 -12.51 -5.67
CA GLU A 41 -18.72 -12.47 -5.52
C GLU A 41 -18.20 -11.02 -5.62
N ILE A 42 -17.20 -10.69 -4.79
CA ILE A 42 -16.44 -9.44 -4.89
C ILE A 42 -15.26 -9.67 -5.83
N LYS A 43 -15.31 -9.03 -7.00
CA LYS A 43 -14.20 -9.02 -7.97
C LYS A 43 -13.40 -7.75 -7.79
N MET A 44 -12.06 -7.84 -7.88
CA MET A 44 -11.15 -6.71 -7.64
C MET A 44 -10.28 -6.42 -8.85
N LEU A 45 -10.07 -5.13 -9.11
CA LEU A 45 -9.02 -4.63 -9.99
C LEU A 45 -8.17 -3.62 -9.22
N PHE A 46 -6.85 -3.81 -9.26
CA PHE A 46 -5.90 -2.90 -8.64
C PHE A 46 -5.06 -2.24 -9.74
N GLY A 47 -5.01 -0.91 -9.72
CA GLY A 47 -4.16 -0.10 -10.57
C GLY A 47 -3.20 0.74 -9.73
N VAL A 48 -2.07 1.14 -10.29
CA VAL A 48 -1.17 2.13 -9.69
C VAL A 48 -1.44 3.46 -10.36
N GLN A 49 -1.45 4.55 -9.58
CA GLN A 49 -1.55 5.88 -10.14
C GLN A 49 -0.28 6.19 -10.94
N ASP A 50 -0.46 6.49 -12.22
CA ASP A 50 0.63 6.88 -13.10
C ASP A 50 1.11 8.29 -12.74
N ILE A 51 2.24 8.40 -12.03
CA ILE A 51 2.95 9.66 -11.89
C ILE A 51 3.82 9.78 -13.12
N ALA A 52 3.37 10.55 -14.10
CA ALA A 52 3.90 10.75 -15.46
C ALA A 52 5.36 10.26 -15.65
N ARG A 53 5.51 9.15 -16.41
CA ARG A 53 6.75 8.61 -16.99
C ARG A 53 7.78 7.97 -16.04
N ALA A 54 7.35 7.11 -15.11
CA ALA A 54 8.27 6.14 -14.51
C ALA A 54 7.83 4.72 -14.89
N THR A 55 8.77 3.90 -15.29
CA THR A 55 8.62 2.47 -15.63
C THR A 55 8.20 1.60 -14.43
N ASP A 56 7.87 2.21 -13.30
CA ASP A 56 7.60 1.56 -12.01
C ASP A 56 6.10 1.46 -11.69
N ALA A 57 5.21 1.77 -12.67
CA ALA A 57 3.74 1.81 -12.48
C ALA A 57 3.01 0.51 -12.84
N THR A 58 3.71 -0.60 -13.04
CA THR A 58 3.10 -1.88 -13.43
C THR A 58 3.45 -2.99 -12.46
N PHE A 59 2.46 -3.80 -12.12
CA PHE A 59 2.67 -5.01 -11.32
C PHE A 59 3.32 -6.12 -12.16
N GLU A 60 4.19 -6.90 -11.50
CA GLU A 60 4.87 -8.06 -12.08
C GLU A 60 4.28 -9.36 -11.54
N ALA A 61 4.45 -10.45 -12.30
CA ALA A 61 3.98 -11.76 -11.84
C ALA A 61 4.61 -12.13 -10.49
N GLY A 62 3.77 -12.49 -9.52
CA GLY A 62 4.18 -12.78 -8.16
C GLY A 62 4.00 -11.64 -7.16
N ASP A 63 3.68 -10.42 -7.63
CA ASP A 63 3.32 -9.32 -6.74
C ASP A 63 2.10 -9.65 -5.90
N LYS A 64 2.09 -9.14 -4.66
CA LYS A 64 1.05 -9.46 -3.68
C LYS A 64 0.51 -8.20 -3.03
N ILE A 65 -0.82 -8.09 -2.97
CA ILE A 65 -1.56 -7.01 -2.32
C ILE A 65 -2.33 -7.57 -1.13
N GLY A 66 -2.43 -6.79 -0.04
CA GLY A 66 -3.33 -7.04 1.06
C GLY A 66 -4.62 -6.22 0.90
N LEU A 67 -5.77 -6.87 1.06
CA LEU A 67 -7.09 -6.25 0.98
C LEU A 67 -7.83 -6.39 2.30
N TYR A 68 -8.45 -5.29 2.73
CA TYR A 68 -9.48 -5.27 3.77
C TYR A 68 -10.79 -4.78 3.17
N VAL A 69 -11.91 -5.35 3.65
CA VAL A 69 -13.25 -4.88 3.32
C VAL A 69 -14.02 -4.62 4.61
N VAL A 70 -14.56 -3.43 4.75
CA VAL A 70 -15.29 -2.99 5.93
C VAL A 70 -16.72 -2.63 5.52
N ASN A 71 -17.70 -3.36 6.06
CA ASN A 71 -19.11 -3.11 5.77
C ASN A 71 -19.61 -1.86 6.50
N TYR A 72 -20.58 -1.20 5.91
CA TYR A 72 -21.35 -0.13 6.54
C TYR A 72 -22.33 -0.71 7.56
N ASP A 73 -22.63 0.08 8.58
CA ASP A 73 -23.79 -0.07 9.46
C ASP A 73 -24.84 0.98 9.07
N GLY A 74 -25.87 0.56 8.37
CA GLY A 74 -26.81 1.46 7.72
C GLY A 74 -26.13 2.39 6.69
N GLN A 75 -26.06 3.68 6.98
CA GLN A 75 -25.41 4.68 6.11
C GLN A 75 -24.02 5.08 6.62
N GLN A 76 -23.59 4.56 7.75
CA GLN A 76 -22.31 4.92 8.37
C GLN A 76 -21.22 3.92 8.00
N ALA A 77 -20.07 4.43 7.56
CA ALA A 77 -18.89 3.60 7.31
C ALA A 77 -18.38 2.99 8.62
N GLY A 78 -18.04 1.72 8.59
CA GLY A 78 -17.33 1.07 9.70
C GLY A 78 -15.87 1.53 9.77
N ASP A 79 -15.26 1.38 10.94
CA ASP A 79 -13.84 1.63 11.14
C ASP A 79 -13.01 0.41 10.72
N LEU A 80 -11.90 0.63 10.01
CA LEU A 80 -10.95 -0.42 9.69
C LEU A 80 -10.23 -0.90 10.96
N GLN A 81 -10.35 -2.19 11.25
CA GLN A 81 -9.76 -2.85 12.42
C GLN A 81 -8.67 -3.85 11.98
N ASN A 82 -7.80 -4.26 12.92
CA ASN A 82 -6.83 -5.33 12.68
C ASN A 82 -7.52 -6.67 12.34
N THR A 83 -8.66 -6.93 12.97
CA THR A 83 -9.51 -8.13 12.79
C THR A 83 -10.97 -7.75 12.99
N GLY A 84 -11.90 -8.64 12.58
CA GLY A 84 -13.35 -8.39 12.74
C GLY A 84 -13.97 -7.59 11.59
N ASN A 85 -13.20 -7.23 10.57
CA ASN A 85 -13.76 -6.66 9.34
C ASN A 85 -14.49 -7.75 8.52
N HIS A 86 -15.23 -7.36 7.53
CA HIS A 86 -15.85 -8.31 6.59
C HIS A 86 -14.80 -9.17 5.88
N VAL A 87 -13.71 -8.54 5.43
CA VAL A 87 -12.51 -9.20 4.92
C VAL A 87 -11.30 -8.65 5.66
N ASN A 88 -10.45 -9.55 6.19
CA ASN A 88 -9.26 -9.18 6.95
C ASN A 88 -8.02 -9.60 6.17
N ASN A 89 -7.24 -8.62 5.72
CA ASN A 89 -5.92 -8.83 5.10
C ASN A 89 -5.87 -9.96 4.06
N MET A 90 -6.89 -10.02 3.18
CA MET A 90 -6.94 -11.01 2.10
C MET A 90 -5.79 -10.78 1.14
N ARG A 91 -4.97 -11.80 0.94
CA ARG A 91 -3.88 -11.75 -0.02
C ARG A 91 -4.41 -11.97 -1.42
N PHE A 92 -4.04 -11.05 -2.32
CA PHE A 92 -4.17 -11.18 -3.76
C PHE A 92 -2.80 -11.37 -4.38
N VAL A 93 -2.68 -12.25 -5.35
CA VAL A 93 -1.46 -12.51 -6.13
C VAL A 93 -1.70 -12.11 -7.58
N TYR A 94 -0.76 -11.35 -8.16
CA TYR A 94 -0.80 -11.00 -9.57
C TYR A 94 -0.13 -12.07 -10.44
N ASN A 95 -0.84 -12.54 -11.44
CA ASN A 95 -0.29 -13.40 -12.50
C ASN A 95 -1.09 -13.16 -13.78
N SER A 96 -0.81 -12.05 -14.46
CA SER A 96 -1.61 -11.48 -15.56
C SER A 96 -3.00 -10.98 -15.12
N SER A 97 -3.52 -11.44 -14.00
CA SER A 97 -4.72 -10.97 -13.32
C SER A 97 -4.57 -11.17 -11.82
N TRP A 98 -5.38 -10.45 -11.03
CA TRP A 98 -5.38 -10.56 -9.58
C TRP A 98 -6.25 -11.73 -9.12
N THR A 99 -5.69 -12.60 -8.30
CA THR A 99 -6.40 -13.76 -7.73
C THR A 99 -6.28 -13.75 -6.21
N PRO A 100 -7.40 -13.78 -5.46
CA PRO A 100 -7.37 -13.90 -4.01
C PRO A 100 -7.04 -15.33 -3.57
N ASP A 101 -6.49 -15.49 -2.36
CA ASP A 101 -6.28 -16.81 -1.76
C ASP A 101 -7.60 -17.58 -1.56
N GLN A 102 -8.70 -16.87 -1.34
CA GLN A 102 -10.06 -17.41 -1.22
C GLN A 102 -11.05 -16.45 -1.87
N THR A 103 -12.09 -17.01 -2.50
CA THR A 103 -13.19 -16.22 -3.04
C THR A 103 -13.85 -15.41 -1.92
N ILE A 104 -14.05 -14.13 -2.15
CA ILE A 104 -14.71 -13.22 -1.23
C ILE A 104 -16.08 -12.83 -1.79
N TYR A 105 -17.05 -12.65 -0.90
CA TYR A 105 -18.43 -12.36 -1.27
C TYR A 105 -18.93 -11.11 -0.56
N TRP A 106 -19.89 -10.42 -1.16
CA TRP A 106 -20.62 -9.37 -0.49
C TRP A 106 -21.39 -9.94 0.70
N LYS A 107 -21.60 -9.12 1.74
CA LYS A 107 -22.35 -9.50 2.92
C LYS A 107 -23.78 -9.87 2.57
N ASP A 108 -24.41 -9.04 1.74
CA ASP A 108 -25.76 -9.14 1.21
C ASP A 108 -25.87 -8.29 -0.08
N ASP A 109 -27.08 -8.05 -0.59
CA ASP A 109 -27.32 -7.27 -1.83
C ASP A 109 -27.48 -5.76 -1.60
N GLU A 110 -27.42 -5.27 -0.36
CA GLU A 110 -27.72 -3.88 0.00
C GLU A 110 -26.59 -3.19 0.76
N THR A 111 -25.85 -3.93 1.60
CA THR A 111 -24.84 -3.36 2.49
C THR A 111 -23.63 -2.85 1.71
N LYS A 112 -23.38 -1.54 1.77
CA LYS A 112 -22.19 -0.91 1.21
C LYS A 112 -20.93 -1.33 1.96
N ALA A 113 -19.78 -1.18 1.31
CA ALA A 113 -18.49 -1.44 1.93
C ALA A 113 -17.42 -0.45 1.47
N ASP A 114 -16.45 -0.23 2.36
CA ASP A 114 -15.16 0.40 2.09
C ASP A 114 -14.10 -0.65 1.84
N PHE A 115 -13.24 -0.38 0.87
CA PHE A 115 -12.15 -1.25 0.44
C PHE A 115 -10.83 -0.55 0.69
N TYR A 116 -9.88 -1.20 1.39
CA TYR A 116 -8.55 -0.70 1.66
C TYR A 116 -7.53 -1.69 1.13
N ALA A 117 -6.60 -1.22 0.32
CA ALA A 117 -5.56 -2.08 -0.25
C ALA A 117 -4.18 -1.48 -0.05
N TYR A 118 -3.18 -2.36 0.09
CA TYR A 118 -1.79 -1.96 0.25
C TYR A 118 -0.84 -2.98 -0.41
N TYR A 119 0.31 -2.49 -0.83
CA TYR A 119 1.42 -3.26 -1.40
C TYR A 119 2.74 -2.82 -0.74
N PRO A 120 3.68 -3.73 -0.47
CA PRO A 120 3.57 -5.19 -0.64
C PRO A 120 2.77 -5.85 0.50
N TYR A 121 2.14 -6.97 0.20
CA TYR A 121 1.43 -7.76 1.21
C TYR A 121 2.35 -8.21 2.35
N SER A 122 1.86 -8.11 3.57
CA SER A 122 2.47 -8.69 4.77
C SER A 122 1.46 -9.55 5.53
N GLY A 123 1.88 -10.72 5.98
CA GLY A 123 1.03 -11.60 6.80
C GLY A 123 0.83 -11.08 8.24
N SER A 124 1.65 -10.12 8.67
CA SER A 124 1.55 -9.49 9.99
C SER A 124 1.47 -7.97 9.81
N VAL A 125 0.32 -7.39 10.08
CA VAL A 125 0.01 -5.98 9.86
C VAL A 125 -0.66 -5.39 11.09
N SER A 126 -0.26 -4.17 11.46
CA SER A 126 -0.99 -3.29 12.35
C SER A 126 -1.70 -2.22 11.51
N VAL A 127 -3.01 -2.14 11.56
CA VAL A 127 -3.79 -1.17 10.77
C VAL A 127 -3.45 0.27 11.12
N SER A 128 -3.26 0.58 12.41
CA SER A 128 -3.00 1.94 12.89
C SER A 128 -1.53 2.37 12.79
N GLY A 129 -0.60 1.45 12.52
CA GLY A 129 0.84 1.75 12.52
C GLY A 129 1.64 0.57 11.97
N HIS A 130 1.47 0.27 10.69
CA HIS A 130 2.27 -0.74 10.00
C HIS A 130 3.69 -0.22 9.78
N VAL A 131 4.68 -0.90 10.38
CA VAL A 131 6.08 -0.50 10.21
C VAL A 131 6.64 -1.09 8.93
N PHE A 132 7.15 -0.22 8.05
CA PHE A 132 7.82 -0.58 6.80
C PHE A 132 9.19 0.11 6.72
N ASN A 133 10.20 -0.57 6.17
CA ASN A 133 11.54 -0.03 6.04
C ASN A 133 11.96 0.02 4.58
N VAL A 134 12.35 1.21 4.10
CA VAL A 134 13.08 1.34 2.84
C VAL A 134 14.50 0.79 3.01
N LYS A 135 15.10 0.29 1.94
CA LYS A 135 16.47 -0.21 1.97
C LYS A 135 17.47 0.95 2.08
N ALA A 136 18.48 0.79 2.93
CA ALA A 136 19.60 1.74 3.04
C ALA A 136 20.45 1.78 1.76
N ASP A 137 20.58 0.66 1.08
CA ASP A 137 21.20 0.57 -0.24
C ASP A 137 20.13 0.27 -1.28
N GLN A 138 19.85 1.24 -2.14
CA GLN A 138 18.90 1.14 -3.25
C GLN A 138 19.63 1.13 -4.62
N ALA A 139 20.94 0.79 -4.63
CA ALA A 139 21.73 0.73 -5.86
C ALA A 139 21.23 -0.35 -6.84
N SER A 140 20.67 -1.44 -6.34
CA SER A 140 20.06 -2.46 -7.19
C SER A 140 18.57 -2.17 -7.45
N VAL A 141 18.07 -2.61 -8.62
CA VAL A 141 16.65 -2.50 -8.98
C VAL A 141 15.76 -3.21 -7.97
N ASP A 142 16.18 -4.38 -7.48
CA ASP A 142 15.42 -5.17 -6.52
C ASP A 142 15.28 -4.44 -5.17
N ASN A 143 16.35 -3.84 -4.67
CA ASN A 143 16.31 -3.06 -3.43
C ASN A 143 15.47 -1.78 -3.58
N TYR A 144 15.55 -1.12 -4.74
CA TYR A 144 14.69 0.02 -5.06
C TYR A 144 13.21 -0.40 -5.03
N LYS A 145 12.83 -1.46 -5.77
CA LYS A 145 11.47 -2.00 -5.78
C LYS A 145 11.00 -2.45 -4.39
N ALA A 146 11.90 -3.12 -3.63
CA ALA A 146 11.59 -3.56 -2.26
C ALA A 146 11.46 -2.41 -1.24
N SER A 147 11.76 -1.17 -1.66
CA SER A 147 11.58 0.05 -0.86
C SER A 147 10.27 0.75 -1.14
N ASP A 148 9.45 0.26 -2.07
CA ASP A 148 8.18 0.88 -2.42
C ASP A 148 7.03 0.38 -1.54
N PHE A 149 6.14 1.29 -1.19
CA PHE A 149 4.89 0.99 -0.51
C PHE A 149 3.75 1.77 -1.15
N LEU A 150 2.72 1.04 -1.53
CA LEU A 150 1.53 1.61 -2.15
C LEU A 150 0.32 1.45 -1.23
N TRP A 151 -0.58 2.42 -1.26
CA TRP A 151 -1.83 2.38 -0.53
C TRP A 151 -2.97 2.99 -1.34
N GLY A 152 -4.17 2.44 -1.20
CA GLY A 152 -5.38 2.95 -1.82
C GLY A 152 -6.64 2.60 -1.07
N LYS A 153 -7.68 3.44 -1.25
CA LYS A 153 -9.00 3.26 -0.66
C LYS A 153 -10.08 3.55 -1.71
N THR A 154 -11.14 2.73 -1.70
CA THR A 154 -12.38 3.02 -2.42
C THR A 154 -13.54 2.87 -1.45
N SER A 155 -14.38 3.90 -1.30
CA SER A 155 -15.40 3.98 -0.24
C SER A 155 -16.81 3.92 -0.77
N GLY A 156 -17.72 3.41 0.06
CA GLY A 156 -19.16 3.47 -0.15
C GLY A 156 -19.67 2.67 -1.34
N VAL A 157 -18.95 1.60 -1.71
CA VAL A 157 -19.30 0.76 -2.86
C VAL A 157 -20.53 -0.09 -2.53
N SER A 158 -21.56 0.00 -3.33
CA SER A 158 -22.73 -0.88 -3.25
C SER A 158 -22.43 -2.25 -3.87
N PRO A 159 -23.07 -3.32 -3.39
CA PRO A 159 -22.90 -4.66 -3.96
C PRO A 159 -23.12 -4.68 -5.48
N THR A 160 -22.15 -5.21 -6.21
CA THR A 160 -22.11 -5.21 -7.67
C THR A 160 -21.49 -6.50 -8.21
N GLU A 161 -21.82 -6.89 -9.42
CA GLU A 161 -21.15 -7.96 -10.17
C GLU A 161 -19.94 -7.47 -10.97
N GLN A 162 -19.81 -6.14 -11.10
CA GLN A 162 -18.65 -5.52 -11.71
C GLN A 162 -17.47 -5.56 -10.75
N ALA A 163 -16.27 -5.51 -11.29
CA ALA A 163 -15.08 -5.42 -10.47
C ALA A 163 -14.98 -4.09 -9.73
N VAL A 164 -14.65 -4.12 -8.45
CA VAL A 164 -14.31 -2.93 -7.66
C VAL A 164 -12.90 -2.50 -7.99
N ASN A 165 -12.74 -1.24 -8.42
CA ASN A 165 -11.44 -0.68 -8.78
C ASN A 165 -10.83 0.04 -7.58
N ILE A 166 -9.57 -0.26 -7.27
CA ILE A 166 -8.77 0.49 -6.33
C ILE A 166 -7.53 1.03 -7.04
N THR A 167 -7.34 2.35 -6.99
CA THR A 167 -6.10 2.99 -7.42
C THR A 167 -5.16 3.09 -6.23
N LEU A 168 -3.99 2.47 -6.35
CA LEU A 168 -2.92 2.53 -5.35
C LEU A 168 -1.98 3.69 -5.67
N ASN A 169 -1.58 4.42 -4.63
CA ASN A 169 -0.68 5.56 -4.72
C ASN A 169 0.59 5.26 -3.94
N HIS A 170 1.73 5.76 -4.43
CA HIS A 170 2.97 5.72 -3.66
C HIS A 170 2.82 6.51 -2.36
N VAL A 171 3.23 5.94 -1.24
CA VAL A 171 3.20 6.65 0.05
C VAL A 171 4.55 7.28 0.40
N PHE A 172 5.59 6.99 -0.38
CA PHE A 172 6.92 7.57 -0.23
C PHE A 172 7.21 8.63 -1.30
N SER A 173 8.30 9.35 -1.11
CA SER A 173 8.84 10.31 -2.06
C SER A 173 9.83 9.61 -2.98
N CYS A 174 9.89 10.01 -4.25
CA CYS A 174 10.96 9.63 -5.17
C CYS A 174 11.98 10.77 -5.25
N ALA A 175 13.19 10.57 -4.75
CA ALA A 175 14.29 11.51 -4.90
C ALA A 175 15.17 11.10 -6.06
N GLN A 176 15.43 12.04 -6.99
CA GLN A 176 16.29 11.87 -8.15
C GLN A 176 17.44 12.86 -8.10
N VAL A 177 18.65 12.43 -8.44
CA VAL A 177 19.85 13.27 -8.49
C VAL A 177 20.49 13.17 -9.85
N LYS A 178 20.62 14.32 -10.53
CA LYS A 178 21.39 14.48 -11.75
C LYS A 178 22.74 15.07 -11.41
N VAL A 179 23.82 14.35 -11.73
CA VAL A 179 25.19 14.83 -11.49
C VAL A 179 25.70 15.45 -12.79
N GLU A 180 26.12 16.71 -12.72
CA GLU A 180 26.64 17.48 -13.87
C GLU A 180 28.07 17.96 -13.62
N PRO A 181 28.88 18.15 -14.68
CA PRO A 181 30.21 18.71 -14.53
C PRO A 181 30.15 20.20 -14.17
N GLY A 182 30.87 20.55 -13.14
CA GLY A 182 31.17 21.94 -12.77
C GLY A 182 32.61 22.28 -13.10
N ASN A 183 33.16 23.30 -12.43
CA ASN A 183 34.51 23.78 -12.68
C ASN A 183 35.57 22.68 -12.46
N GLY A 184 36.41 22.45 -13.49
CA GLY A 184 37.47 21.47 -13.48
C GLY A 184 37.07 20.02 -13.76
N PHE A 185 35.78 19.76 -14.04
CA PHE A 185 35.29 18.51 -14.60
C PHE A 185 34.77 18.69 -16.02
N THR A 186 34.91 17.65 -16.83
CA THR A 186 34.24 17.50 -18.11
C THR A 186 33.19 16.40 -18.02
N GLN A 187 32.21 16.38 -18.90
CA GLN A 187 31.22 15.30 -18.96
C GLN A 187 31.89 13.94 -19.10
N ALA A 188 32.85 13.82 -20.05
CA ALA A 188 33.59 12.58 -20.28
C ALA A 188 34.30 12.10 -19.00
N ALA A 189 34.91 13.01 -18.23
CA ALA A 189 35.56 12.63 -16.95
C ALA A 189 34.58 12.15 -15.86
N LEU A 190 33.34 12.64 -15.88
CA LEU A 190 32.29 12.13 -14.98
C LEU A 190 31.71 10.81 -15.46
N ASP A 191 31.58 10.62 -16.76
CA ASP A 191 31.07 9.37 -17.34
C ASP A 191 32.02 8.18 -17.07
N GLU A 192 33.33 8.43 -17.00
CA GLU A 192 34.38 7.44 -16.65
C GLU A 192 34.60 7.28 -15.16
N ALA A 193 34.07 8.19 -14.33
CA ALA A 193 34.32 8.17 -12.89
C ALA A 193 33.45 7.14 -12.16
N ALA A 194 34.01 6.56 -11.08
CA ALA A 194 33.21 5.82 -10.10
C ALA A 194 32.43 6.83 -9.24
N ILE A 195 31.13 6.94 -9.48
CA ILE A 195 30.26 7.86 -8.76
C ILE A 195 29.31 7.07 -7.85
N GLN A 196 29.24 7.46 -6.57
CA GLN A 196 28.22 7.03 -5.63
C GLN A 196 27.48 8.26 -5.09
N VAL A 197 26.17 8.20 -5.06
CA VAL A 197 25.32 9.27 -4.53
C VAL A 197 24.57 8.76 -3.31
N LYS A 198 24.51 9.55 -2.22
CA LYS A 198 23.78 9.20 -1.00
C LYS A 198 23.09 10.40 -0.38
N PHE A 199 21.93 10.17 0.19
CA PHE A 199 21.31 11.07 1.16
C PHE A 199 21.72 10.66 2.57
N ASN A 200 22.06 11.64 3.40
CA ASN A 200 22.34 11.46 4.83
C ASN A 200 21.17 12.01 5.66
N HIS A 201 21.16 11.68 6.94
CA HIS A 201 20.20 12.17 7.92
C HIS A 201 18.73 11.87 7.57
N VAL A 202 18.49 10.74 6.92
CA VAL A 202 17.15 10.26 6.58
C VAL A 202 16.75 9.10 7.49
N ARG A 203 15.50 9.07 7.93
CA ARG A 203 14.92 7.90 8.60
C ARG A 203 14.44 6.92 7.57
N LEU A 204 14.78 5.66 7.75
CA LEU A 204 14.46 4.58 6.80
C LEU A 204 13.16 3.87 7.14
N ALA A 205 12.70 3.97 8.39
CA ALA A 205 11.48 3.33 8.84
C ALA A 205 10.31 4.29 8.77
N ALA A 206 9.18 3.78 8.31
CA ALA A 206 7.89 4.45 8.28
C ALA A 206 6.88 3.71 9.16
N SER A 207 6.07 4.45 9.91
CA SER A 207 4.82 3.97 10.50
C SER A 207 3.68 4.41 9.58
N ILE A 208 2.92 3.46 9.05
CA ILE A 208 1.88 3.70 8.04
C ILE A 208 0.52 3.34 8.64
N ASN A 209 -0.41 4.30 8.64
CA ASN A 209 -1.80 4.07 9.02
C ASN A 209 -2.58 3.57 7.80
N LEU A 210 -3.00 2.31 7.78
CA LEU A 210 -3.72 1.72 6.66
C LEU A 210 -5.18 2.19 6.55
N ALA A 211 -5.75 2.80 7.59
CA ALA A 211 -7.10 3.37 7.51
C ALA A 211 -7.12 4.70 6.75
N THR A 212 -6.02 5.47 6.84
CA THR A 212 -5.91 6.83 6.25
C THR A 212 -4.87 6.94 5.15
N GLY A 213 -3.90 6.02 5.11
CA GLY A 213 -2.73 6.10 4.25
C GLY A 213 -1.69 7.13 4.71
N GLU A 214 -1.82 7.66 5.93
CA GLU A 214 -0.84 8.58 6.50
C GLU A 214 0.45 7.85 6.86
N VAL A 215 1.57 8.58 6.75
CA VAL A 215 2.92 8.06 6.94
C VAL A 215 3.70 8.97 7.86
N GLU A 216 4.37 8.39 8.84
CA GLU A 216 5.28 9.07 9.76
C GLU A 216 6.65 8.39 9.70
N ALA A 217 7.72 9.19 9.56
CA ALA A 217 9.09 8.70 9.63
C ALA A 217 9.46 8.42 11.09
N VAL A 218 9.92 7.20 11.36
CA VAL A 218 10.27 6.73 12.72
C VAL A 218 11.71 6.23 12.77
N ASN A 219 12.20 5.95 13.97
CA ASN A 219 13.55 5.47 14.26
C ASN A 219 14.68 6.50 14.00
N GLU A 220 15.93 6.02 14.09
CA GLU A 220 17.14 6.83 13.98
C GLU A 220 17.44 7.21 12.53
N GLU A 221 18.13 8.34 12.37
CA GLU A 221 18.64 8.80 11.09
C GLU A 221 19.77 7.91 10.57
N GLN A 222 19.77 7.68 9.27
CA GLN A 222 20.74 6.86 8.56
C GLN A 222 21.08 7.50 7.20
N SER A 223 21.70 6.74 6.30
CA SER A 223 21.96 7.16 4.92
C SER A 223 21.29 6.22 3.95
N ILE A 224 20.89 6.75 2.79
CA ILE A 224 20.42 5.98 1.64
C ILE A 224 21.43 6.12 0.50
N ILE A 225 21.90 4.99 -0.06
CA ILE A 225 22.67 4.94 -1.30
C ILE A 225 21.68 4.84 -2.47
N LEU A 226 21.81 5.74 -3.44
CA LEU A 226 20.94 5.83 -4.59
C LEU A 226 21.39 4.88 -5.71
N GLY A 227 20.41 4.28 -6.40
CA GLY A 227 20.64 3.49 -7.61
C GLY A 227 20.71 4.36 -8.86
N LYS A 228 21.66 4.05 -9.77
CA LYS A 228 21.76 4.73 -11.08
C LYS A 228 20.78 4.08 -12.07
N ASN A 229 19.92 4.88 -12.69
CA ASN A 229 18.99 4.47 -13.72
C ASN A 229 18.83 5.61 -14.75
N ASP A 230 18.99 5.31 -16.05
CA ASP A 230 18.84 6.27 -17.16
C ASP A 230 19.59 7.60 -16.97
N GLY A 231 20.80 7.53 -16.41
CA GLY A 231 21.65 8.70 -16.17
C GLY A 231 21.32 9.50 -14.91
N LEU A 232 20.27 9.13 -14.19
CA LEU A 232 19.90 9.70 -12.90
C LEU A 232 20.21 8.72 -11.75
N TYR A 233 20.51 9.25 -10.57
CA TYR A 233 20.54 8.46 -9.33
C TYR A 233 19.21 8.64 -8.63
N ARG A 234 18.58 7.55 -8.18
CA ARG A 234 17.25 7.60 -7.57
C ARG A 234 17.14 6.75 -6.32
N ALA A 235 16.30 7.18 -5.39
CA ALA A 235 15.90 6.42 -4.23
C ALA A 235 14.46 6.77 -3.81
N LEU A 236 13.80 5.83 -3.14
CA LEU A 236 12.57 6.06 -2.41
C LEU A 236 12.91 6.48 -0.97
N VAL A 237 12.32 7.60 -0.55
CA VAL A 237 12.58 8.23 0.75
C VAL A 237 11.27 8.33 1.52
N VAL A 238 11.29 7.93 2.79
CA VAL A 238 10.15 8.12 3.69
C VAL A 238 9.84 9.62 3.82
N PRO A 239 8.57 10.06 3.70
CA PRO A 239 8.19 11.46 3.89
C PRO A 239 8.67 11.99 5.24
N GLN A 240 9.48 13.05 5.21
CA GLN A 240 10.09 13.65 6.40
C GLN A 240 10.68 15.02 6.10
N SER A 241 10.79 15.86 7.14
CA SER A 241 11.51 17.14 7.08
C SER A 241 12.91 16.96 7.68
N ILE A 242 13.91 17.38 6.93
CA ILE A 242 15.32 17.34 7.32
C ILE A 242 15.79 18.79 7.45
N SER A 243 16.35 19.15 8.61
CA SER A 243 16.95 20.46 8.85
C SER A 243 18.21 20.64 7.99
N GLU A 244 18.73 21.87 7.92
CA GLU A 244 19.95 22.14 7.19
C GLU A 244 21.12 21.31 7.77
N THR A 245 21.62 20.40 6.94
CA THR A 245 22.70 19.46 7.27
C THR A 245 23.41 19.02 6.00
N ASP A 246 24.42 18.18 6.11
CA ASP A 246 25.11 17.52 4.99
C ASP A 246 24.17 16.49 4.32
N LEU A 247 23.11 17.01 3.68
CA LEU A 247 21.98 16.20 3.16
C LEU A 247 22.38 15.26 2.04
N LEU A 248 23.13 15.78 1.05
CA LEU A 248 23.45 15.03 -0.16
C LEU A 248 24.96 14.95 -0.36
N VAL A 249 25.47 13.76 -0.55
CA VAL A 249 26.91 13.50 -0.83
C VAL A 249 27.04 12.81 -2.18
N VAL A 250 27.88 13.37 -3.03
CA VAL A 250 28.33 12.76 -4.29
C VAL A 250 29.80 12.40 -4.14
N ASN A 251 30.09 11.11 -4.07
CA ASN A 251 31.46 10.60 -4.09
C ASN A 251 31.90 10.41 -5.54
N VAL A 252 32.99 11.02 -5.94
CA VAL A 252 33.61 10.87 -7.27
C VAL A 252 35.03 10.36 -7.10
N ASN A 253 35.30 9.13 -7.52
CA ASN A 253 36.60 8.47 -7.42
C ASN A 253 37.20 8.52 -5.99
N GLY A 254 36.37 8.30 -4.97
CA GLY A 254 36.78 8.29 -3.56
C GLY A 254 36.81 9.67 -2.88
N LYS A 255 36.52 10.76 -3.59
CA LYS A 255 36.41 12.11 -3.00
C LYS A 255 34.95 12.49 -2.83
N ASP A 256 34.55 12.87 -1.61
CA ASP A 256 33.21 13.35 -1.30
C ASP A 256 33.05 14.84 -1.62
N TYR A 257 31.89 15.15 -2.24
CA TYR A 257 31.35 16.48 -2.47
C TYR A 257 30.01 16.57 -1.78
N THR A 258 29.82 17.54 -0.89
CA THR A 258 28.69 17.59 0.02
C THR A 258 27.83 18.81 -0.24
N LEU A 259 26.52 18.59 -0.33
CA LEU A 259 25.53 19.65 -0.31
C LEU A 259 24.97 19.77 1.11
N LYS A 260 25.12 20.98 1.69
CA LYS A 260 24.43 21.39 2.92
C LYS A 260 23.09 22.01 2.56
N LYS A 261 22.02 21.38 2.97
CA LYS A 261 20.66 21.88 2.73
C LYS A 261 19.64 21.20 3.65
N GLY A 262 18.59 21.96 4.04
CA GLY A 262 17.35 21.41 4.56
C GLY A 262 16.41 21.07 3.41
N HIS A 263 15.62 19.99 3.55
CA HIS A 263 14.60 19.62 2.59
C HIS A 263 13.44 18.87 3.24
N THR A 264 12.24 19.05 2.70
CA THR A 264 11.05 18.29 3.10
C THR A 264 10.65 17.36 1.96
N PHE A 265 10.69 16.07 2.23
CA PHE A 265 10.16 15.04 1.37
C PHE A 265 8.69 14.81 1.71
N GLU A 266 7.79 15.05 0.75
CA GLU A 266 6.35 14.87 0.93
C GLU A 266 5.86 13.58 0.26
N LYS A 267 4.80 13.01 0.82
CA LYS A 267 4.14 11.81 0.28
C LYS A 267 3.77 11.97 -1.20
N ASN A 268 4.03 10.94 -1.99
CA ASN A 268 3.65 10.86 -3.41
C ASN A 268 4.21 12.02 -4.26
N LYS A 269 5.40 12.52 -3.90
CA LYS A 269 6.10 13.57 -4.65
C LYS A 269 7.41 13.06 -5.21
N ARG A 270 7.80 13.61 -6.36
CA ARG A 270 9.12 13.41 -6.96
C ARG A 270 9.92 14.70 -6.86
N TYR A 271 11.19 14.57 -6.47
CA TYR A 271 12.12 15.68 -6.34
C TYR A 271 13.35 15.40 -7.20
N THR A 272 13.77 16.38 -8.01
CA THR A 272 14.99 16.29 -8.81
C THR A 272 16.01 17.30 -8.29
N PHE A 273 17.21 16.81 -7.95
CA PHE A 273 18.35 17.60 -7.51
C PHE A 273 19.40 17.60 -8.64
N THR A 274 19.59 18.74 -9.31
CA THR A 274 20.70 18.88 -10.27
C THR A 274 21.94 19.37 -9.54
N VAL A 275 22.97 18.54 -9.50
CA VAL A 275 24.20 18.74 -8.71
C VAL A 275 25.39 18.97 -9.61
N LYS A 276 26.03 20.16 -9.54
CA LYS A 276 27.29 20.44 -10.25
C LYS A 276 28.47 20.18 -9.33
N VAL A 277 29.36 19.27 -9.74
CA VAL A 277 30.55 18.89 -8.98
C VAL A 277 31.75 19.72 -9.42
N ASN A 278 32.35 20.49 -8.50
CA ASN A 278 33.49 21.38 -8.78
C ASN A 278 34.79 20.82 -8.21
N LYS A 279 35.86 20.73 -9.04
CA LYS A 279 37.19 20.26 -8.61
C LYS A 279 37.90 21.21 -7.66
N THR A 280 37.63 22.49 -7.74
CA THR A 280 38.37 23.57 -7.05
C THR A 280 37.77 23.97 -5.71
N SER A 281 36.58 23.53 -5.39
CA SER A 281 35.92 23.76 -4.10
C SER A 281 35.33 22.46 -3.56
N ASN A 282 35.22 22.36 -2.23
CA ASN A 282 34.49 21.27 -1.61
C ASN A 282 32.97 21.51 -1.61
N GLY A 283 32.50 22.54 -2.34
CA GLY A 283 31.10 22.93 -2.45
C GLY A 283 30.45 22.40 -3.72
N ILE A 284 29.20 22.06 -3.61
CA ILE A 284 28.30 21.65 -4.70
C ILE A 284 27.35 22.82 -4.97
N ASN A 285 27.27 23.28 -6.23
CA ASN A 285 26.18 24.15 -6.65
C ASN A 285 24.96 23.30 -7.00
N VAL A 286 23.83 23.52 -6.36
CA VAL A 286 22.62 22.73 -6.58
C VAL A 286 21.47 23.62 -7.04
N ASN A 287 20.85 23.20 -8.13
CA ASN A 287 19.51 23.64 -8.49
C ASN A 287 18.51 22.55 -8.11
N ILE A 288 17.49 22.88 -7.33
CA ILE A 288 16.39 21.97 -7.02
C ILE A 288 15.20 22.38 -7.86
N GLY A 289 14.83 21.51 -8.80
CA GLY A 289 13.52 21.58 -9.45
C GLY A 289 12.52 20.74 -8.63
N GLN A 290 11.43 21.34 -8.21
CA GLN A 290 10.29 20.62 -7.67
C GLN A 290 9.39 20.24 -8.85
N TRP A 291 9.02 18.99 -8.94
CA TRP A 291 8.12 18.52 -9.98
C TRP A 291 6.69 18.67 -9.50
N ASP A 292 6.00 19.72 -9.96
CA ASP A 292 4.56 19.74 -10.07
C ASP A 292 4.17 19.21 -11.46
N ASP A 293 2.94 18.74 -11.63
CA ASP A 293 2.40 18.16 -12.89
C ASP A 293 2.44 19.10 -14.12
N ASP A 294 2.96 20.32 -13.98
CA ASP A 294 3.06 21.33 -15.03
C ASP A 294 4.39 21.33 -15.79
N GLY A 295 5.35 20.51 -15.41
CA GLY A 295 6.63 20.33 -16.11
C GLY A 295 7.57 21.51 -16.08
N VAL A 296 7.43 22.46 -15.16
CA VAL A 296 8.27 23.65 -15.04
C VAL A 296 9.47 23.38 -14.13
N ASP A 297 10.69 23.57 -14.67
CA ASP A 297 11.95 23.57 -13.92
C ASP A 297 12.16 24.94 -13.26
N TYR A 298 11.98 25.04 -11.95
CA TYR A 298 12.23 26.26 -11.17
C TYR A 298 13.71 26.36 -10.77
N GLY A 299 14.60 26.52 -11.76
CA GLY A 299 16.04 26.70 -11.54
C GLY A 299 16.34 27.97 -10.75
N GLY A 300 17.00 27.82 -9.61
CA GLY A 300 17.62 28.91 -8.84
C GLY A 300 19.13 28.67 -8.74
N VAL A 301 19.96 29.65 -9.09
CA VAL A 301 21.40 29.63 -8.84
C VAL A 301 21.63 30.11 -7.43
N ALA A 302 22.19 29.26 -6.54
CA ALA A 302 22.75 29.67 -5.28
C ALA A 302 24.27 29.90 -5.45
N GLU A 303 24.75 31.14 -5.26
CA GLU A 303 26.17 31.52 -5.18
C GLU A 303 26.73 31.19 -3.79
#